data_bb29ea5f4c4aacd0dd87ed58ebb3fb87
#
_entry.id   bb29ea5f4c4aacd0dd87ed58ebb3fb87
#
_cell.length_a   1.000
_cell.length_b   1.000
_cell.length_c   1.000
_cell.angle_alpha   90.00
_cell.angle_beta   90.00
_cell.angle_gamma   90.00
#
_symmetry.space_group_name_H-M   'P 1'
#
loop_
_entity.id
_entity.type
_entity.pdbx_description
1 polymer ?
#
loop_
_entity_poly.entity_id
_entity_poly.type
_entity_poly.pdbx_seq_one_letter_code
_entity_poly.pdbx_strand_id
1 'polypeptide(L)'
;LTTNDPRKQMQEDSGGLSTDNSGAENHTTIFSIDESPLDPKIIWIGTDDGNIQLSRDGGKKWRDVTPKNKNLPKNTWVYHIEASYHKPGVAYAVFDGHTSGDMTPYAYKTDDYGKTWKNIIDKNEVTGFVRNIQDDYVNPNLLFLGTEWGLDITVDGGSKWTRFTNNMPPV
;
A
#
# COMPACT_ATOMS: atom_id res chain seq x y z
N LEU A 1 16.57 2.40 1.61
CA LEU A 1 15.13 2.52 1.44
C LEU A 1 14.38 1.31 1.98
N THR A 2 14.93 0.13 1.82
CA THR A 2 14.46 -1.12 2.44
C THR A 2 15.21 -1.34 3.75
N THR A 3 14.72 -2.25 4.61
CA THR A 3 15.42 -2.64 5.84
C THR A 3 16.65 -3.47 5.53
N ASN A 4 16.61 -4.26 4.46
CA ASN A 4 17.66 -5.19 4.04
C ASN A 4 18.18 -6.05 5.20
N ASP A 5 17.28 -6.61 6.00
CA ASP A 5 17.62 -7.41 7.18
C ASP A 5 18.20 -8.79 6.76
N PRO A 6 19.50 -9.06 6.99
CA PRO A 6 20.11 -10.33 6.58
C PRO A 6 19.46 -11.56 7.22
N ARG A 7 18.80 -11.40 8.37
CA ARG A 7 18.12 -12.51 9.07
C ARG A 7 16.87 -13.01 8.34
N LYS A 8 16.40 -12.23 7.34
CA LYS A 8 15.25 -12.55 6.51
C LYS A 8 15.63 -13.00 5.10
N GLN A 9 16.92 -12.99 4.79
CA GLN A 9 17.45 -13.39 3.48
C GLN A 9 17.95 -14.82 3.58
N MET A 10 17.02 -15.79 3.51
CA MET A 10 17.29 -17.21 3.69
C MET A 10 17.31 -17.99 2.36
N GLN A 11 17.61 -17.30 1.25
CA GLN A 11 17.53 -17.85 -0.08
C GLN A 11 18.42 -19.08 -0.27
N GLU A 12 19.64 -19.05 0.29
CA GLU A 12 20.59 -20.15 0.20
C GLU A 12 20.17 -21.35 1.07
N ASP A 13 19.66 -21.08 2.27
CA ASP A 13 19.23 -22.11 3.23
C ASP A 13 17.95 -22.82 2.78
N SER A 14 17.07 -22.14 2.07
CA SER A 14 15.78 -22.66 1.61
C SER A 14 15.81 -23.28 0.21
N GLY A 15 16.97 -23.34 -0.43
CA GLY A 15 17.08 -23.82 -1.80
C GLY A 15 16.45 -22.90 -2.84
N GLY A 16 16.33 -21.62 -2.51
CA GLY A 16 15.81 -20.57 -3.40
C GLY A 16 14.29 -20.38 -3.34
N LEU A 17 13.59 -21.11 -2.46
CA LEU A 17 12.13 -20.96 -2.27
C LEU A 17 11.82 -20.79 -0.78
N SER A 18 11.49 -19.59 -0.38
CA SER A 18 11.10 -19.22 0.99
C SER A 18 10.15 -18.03 0.96
N THR A 19 9.64 -17.62 2.12
CA THR A 19 8.78 -16.42 2.23
C THR A 19 9.51 -15.13 1.87
N ASP A 20 10.83 -15.11 1.94
CA ASP A 20 11.71 -14.01 1.57
C ASP A 20 12.28 -14.13 0.15
N ASN A 21 12.01 -15.23 -0.54
CA ASN A 21 12.36 -15.43 -1.93
C ASN A 21 11.37 -16.38 -2.61
N SER A 22 10.53 -15.83 -3.47
CA SER A 22 9.56 -16.62 -4.27
C SER A 22 10.18 -17.27 -5.51
N GLY A 23 11.49 -17.17 -5.70
CA GLY A 23 12.20 -17.62 -6.88
C GLY A 23 12.18 -16.65 -8.07
N ALA A 24 11.32 -15.63 -8.02
CA ALA A 24 11.23 -14.58 -9.03
C ALA A 24 11.79 -13.25 -8.52
N GLU A 25 11.65 -12.96 -7.23
CA GLU A 25 12.06 -11.71 -6.60
C GLU A 25 12.71 -11.99 -5.24
N ASN A 26 13.75 -11.26 -4.93
CA ASN A 26 14.37 -11.27 -3.62
C ASN A 26 13.60 -10.33 -2.68
N HIS A 27 13.43 -10.72 -1.43
CA HIS A 27 12.91 -9.85 -0.38
C HIS A 27 13.79 -8.59 -0.21
N THR A 28 13.23 -7.49 0.33
CA THR A 28 13.86 -6.17 0.48
C THR A 28 13.98 -5.36 -0.80
N THR A 29 12.94 -5.45 -1.63
CA THR A 29 12.84 -4.69 -2.88
C THR A 29 11.89 -3.49 -2.77
N ILE A 30 12.08 -2.51 -3.65
CA ILE A 30 11.06 -1.49 -3.90
C ILE A 30 9.98 -2.15 -4.75
N PHE A 31 8.79 -2.28 -4.18
CA PHE A 31 7.69 -3.00 -4.80
C PHE A 31 6.68 -2.06 -5.47
N SER A 32 6.49 -0.87 -4.91
CA SER A 32 5.60 0.15 -5.43
C SER A 32 6.27 1.51 -5.43
N ILE A 33 6.03 2.30 -6.47
CA ILE A 33 6.53 3.67 -6.60
C ILE A 33 5.46 4.53 -7.26
N ASP A 34 5.28 5.74 -6.73
CA ASP A 34 4.40 6.72 -7.34
C ASP A 34 4.94 8.14 -7.17
N GLU A 35 4.88 8.90 -8.27
CA GLU A 35 5.25 10.32 -8.33
C GLU A 35 3.98 11.17 -8.24
N SER A 36 3.99 12.17 -7.37
CA SER A 36 2.84 13.07 -7.26
C SER A 36 2.54 13.77 -8.60
N PRO A 37 1.31 13.67 -9.11
CA PRO A 37 0.91 14.38 -10.33
C PRO A 37 0.91 15.90 -10.17
N LEU A 38 1.02 16.40 -8.93
CA LEU A 38 0.97 17.83 -8.60
C LEU A 38 2.36 18.45 -8.40
N ASP A 39 3.37 17.64 -8.03
CA ASP A 39 4.75 18.10 -7.84
C ASP A 39 5.71 16.91 -8.07
N PRO A 40 6.47 16.89 -9.18
CA PRO A 40 7.38 15.79 -9.51
C PRO A 40 8.56 15.61 -8.55
N LYS A 41 8.73 16.52 -7.58
CA LYS A 41 9.71 16.35 -6.51
C LYS A 41 9.22 15.43 -5.40
N ILE A 42 7.91 15.17 -5.34
CA ILE A 42 7.29 14.31 -4.33
C ILE A 42 7.17 12.92 -4.92
N ILE A 43 7.95 11.99 -4.37
CA ILE A 43 7.97 10.59 -4.79
C ILE A 43 7.76 9.73 -3.56
N TRP A 44 6.78 8.84 -3.66
CA TRP A 44 6.48 7.84 -2.65
C TRP A 44 6.96 6.47 -3.13
N ILE A 45 7.52 5.68 -2.22
CA ILE A 45 7.84 4.28 -2.49
C ILE A 45 7.34 3.39 -1.37
N GLY A 46 6.91 2.19 -1.75
CA GLY A 46 6.57 1.11 -0.86
C GLY A 46 7.48 -0.08 -1.10
N THR A 47 7.83 -0.81 -0.04
CA THR A 47 8.72 -1.96 -0.10
C THR A 47 8.02 -3.24 0.36
N ASP A 48 8.52 -4.38 -0.09
CA ASP A 48 8.03 -5.69 0.32
C ASP A 48 8.37 -6.04 1.79
N ASP A 49 9.33 -5.34 2.38
CA ASP A 49 9.64 -5.44 3.81
C ASP A 49 8.89 -4.40 4.68
N GLY A 50 7.85 -3.77 4.10
CA GLY A 50 6.82 -3.01 4.81
C GLY A 50 7.18 -1.57 5.12
N ASN A 51 8.14 -0.96 4.42
CA ASN A 51 8.50 0.44 4.63
C ASN A 51 7.86 1.34 3.57
N ILE A 52 7.40 2.51 4.00
CA ILE A 52 7.04 3.61 3.11
C ILE A 52 8.09 4.70 3.23
N GLN A 53 8.67 5.09 2.10
CA GLN A 53 9.64 6.16 2.03
C GLN A 53 9.10 7.31 1.17
N LEU A 54 9.37 8.52 1.60
CA LEU A 54 8.97 9.75 0.91
C LEU A 54 10.20 10.59 0.58
N SER A 55 10.32 10.97 -0.67
CA SER A 55 11.17 12.07 -1.12
C SER A 55 10.33 13.31 -1.42
N ARG A 56 10.89 14.50 -1.15
CA ARG A 56 10.29 15.79 -1.50
C ARG A 56 11.26 16.70 -2.27
N ASP A 57 12.30 16.10 -2.80
CA ASP A 57 13.37 16.81 -3.54
C ASP A 57 13.83 16.04 -4.78
N GLY A 58 12.91 15.25 -5.38
CA GLY A 58 13.18 14.50 -6.60
C GLY A 58 14.12 13.32 -6.39
N GLY A 59 13.96 12.61 -5.27
CA GLY A 59 14.72 11.40 -4.97
C GLY A 59 16.10 11.62 -4.33
N LYS A 60 16.49 12.87 -4.05
CA LYS A 60 17.81 13.16 -3.47
C LYS A 60 17.90 12.77 -1.98
N LYS A 61 16.80 12.96 -1.23
CA LYS A 61 16.69 12.58 0.18
C LYS A 61 15.40 11.82 0.39
N TRP A 62 15.47 10.82 1.25
CA TRP A 62 14.35 9.95 1.61
C TRP A 62 14.11 9.99 3.11
N ARG A 63 12.85 9.90 3.49
CA ARG A 63 12.41 9.86 4.86
C ARG A 63 11.45 8.68 5.04
N ASP A 64 11.69 7.88 6.06
CA ASP A 64 10.75 6.85 6.49
C ASP A 64 9.48 7.51 7.06
N VAL A 65 8.34 7.15 6.46
CA VAL A 65 7.02 7.62 6.82
C VAL A 65 6.03 6.46 7.02
N THR A 66 6.54 5.27 7.28
CA THR A 66 5.75 4.05 7.50
C THR A 66 4.74 4.24 8.62
N PRO A 67 3.47 3.79 8.44
CA PRO A 67 2.46 3.85 9.49
C PRO A 67 2.90 3.12 10.76
N LYS A 68 2.86 3.82 11.90
CA LYS A 68 3.13 3.23 13.21
C LYS A 68 1.81 2.79 13.86
N ASN A 69 1.12 1.85 13.25
CA ASN A 69 -0.15 1.35 13.72
C ASN A 69 0.02 -0.05 14.33
N LYS A 70 -0.52 -0.25 15.54
CA LYS A 70 -0.46 -1.55 16.24
C LYS A 70 -1.23 -2.66 15.53
N ASN A 71 -2.23 -2.30 14.73
CA ASN A 71 -3.06 -3.25 13.99
C ASN A 71 -2.47 -3.65 12.63
N LEU A 72 -1.39 -2.99 12.18
CA LEU A 72 -0.64 -3.37 11.01
C LEU A 72 0.56 -4.19 11.45
N PRO A 73 0.64 -5.49 11.10
CA PRO A 73 1.81 -6.31 11.41
C PRO A 73 3.08 -5.73 10.80
N LYS A 74 4.19 -5.87 11.50
CA LYS A 74 5.47 -5.43 10.98
C LYS A 74 5.84 -6.23 9.74
N ASN A 75 6.49 -5.56 8.79
CA ASN A 75 6.97 -6.15 7.54
C ASN A 75 5.84 -6.69 6.64
N THR A 76 4.61 -6.19 6.79
CA THR A 76 3.55 -6.43 5.80
C THR A 76 3.88 -5.66 4.54
N TRP A 77 3.86 -6.30 3.39
CA TRP A 77 4.24 -5.71 2.10
C TRP A 77 3.42 -4.47 1.81
N VAL A 78 4.09 -3.37 1.46
CA VAL A 78 3.43 -2.20 0.86
C VAL A 78 3.15 -2.53 -0.60
N TYR A 79 1.98 -3.09 -0.86
CA TYR A 79 1.66 -3.62 -2.17
C TYR A 79 1.41 -2.52 -3.20
N HIS A 80 0.77 -1.44 -2.78
CA HIS A 80 0.56 -0.28 -3.63
C HIS A 80 0.60 1.01 -2.83
N ILE A 81 1.15 2.05 -3.41
CA ILE A 81 1.10 3.43 -2.91
C ILE A 81 0.62 4.34 -4.03
N GLU A 82 -0.27 5.26 -3.70
CA GLU A 82 -0.91 6.20 -4.62
C GLU A 82 -0.78 7.61 -4.09
N ALA A 83 -0.15 8.49 -4.85
CA ALA A 83 -0.09 9.92 -4.57
C ALA A 83 -1.35 10.61 -5.09
N SER A 84 -2.03 11.35 -4.23
CA SER A 84 -3.31 11.97 -4.59
C SER A 84 -3.21 12.98 -5.73
N TYR A 85 -4.20 12.99 -6.60
CA TYR A 85 -4.41 13.99 -7.65
C TYR A 85 -4.84 15.37 -7.12
N HIS A 86 -5.22 15.47 -5.84
CA HIS A 86 -5.87 16.67 -5.30
C HIS A 86 -4.98 17.50 -4.38
N LYS A 87 -4.05 16.87 -3.64
CA LYS A 87 -3.17 17.57 -2.70
C LYS A 87 -1.81 16.88 -2.60
N PRO A 88 -0.68 17.63 -2.69
CA PRO A 88 0.66 17.03 -2.71
C PRO A 88 1.04 16.23 -1.47
N GLY A 89 0.43 16.52 -0.31
CA GLY A 89 0.72 15.83 0.96
C GLY A 89 -0.19 14.65 1.25
N VAL A 90 -1.16 14.39 0.37
CA VAL A 90 -2.09 13.26 0.49
C VAL A 90 -1.55 12.07 -0.28
N ALA A 91 -1.58 10.92 0.35
CA ALA A 91 -1.30 9.63 -0.30
C ALA A 91 -2.11 8.52 0.35
N TYR A 92 -2.28 7.45 -0.38
CA TYR A 92 -2.92 6.22 0.05
C TYR A 92 -1.92 5.08 -0.04
N ALA A 93 -1.99 4.14 0.90
CA ALA A 93 -1.15 2.96 0.90
C ALA A 93 -1.97 1.73 1.24
N VAL A 94 -1.80 0.66 0.49
CA VAL A 94 -2.37 -0.65 0.81
C VAL A 94 -1.26 -1.64 1.13
N PHE A 95 -1.55 -2.51 2.10
CA PHE A 95 -0.63 -3.52 2.57
C PHE A 95 -1.25 -4.90 2.39
N ASP A 96 -0.45 -5.85 1.97
CA ASP A 96 -0.87 -7.22 1.70
C ASP A 96 -0.07 -8.21 2.54
N GLY A 97 -0.76 -8.92 3.43
CA GLY A 97 -0.18 -9.96 4.29
C GLY A 97 -0.53 -11.39 3.87
N HIS A 98 -1.21 -11.58 2.72
CA HIS A 98 -1.75 -12.89 2.35
C HIS A 98 -0.68 -13.99 2.25
N THR A 99 0.54 -13.65 1.80
CA THR A 99 1.66 -14.60 1.72
C THR A 99 2.09 -15.12 3.10
N SER A 100 1.77 -14.38 4.16
CA SER A 100 1.97 -14.79 5.56
C SER A 100 0.71 -15.34 6.22
N GLY A 101 -0.36 -15.57 5.44
CA GLY A 101 -1.65 -16.08 5.92
C GLY A 101 -2.56 -15.01 6.54
N ASP A 102 -2.20 -13.74 6.45
CA ASP A 102 -3.02 -12.63 6.96
C ASP A 102 -3.89 -12.06 5.83
N MET A 103 -5.18 -12.40 5.86
CA MET A 103 -6.16 -11.95 4.86
C MET A 103 -6.85 -10.63 5.24
N THR A 104 -6.38 -9.96 6.28
CA THR A 104 -6.96 -8.69 6.75
C THR A 104 -6.74 -7.59 5.70
N PRO A 105 -7.80 -6.83 5.31
CA PRO A 105 -7.64 -5.68 4.45
C PRO A 105 -6.95 -4.53 5.18
N TYR A 106 -5.91 -3.99 4.58
CA TYR A 106 -5.16 -2.85 5.12
C TYR A 106 -5.08 -1.74 4.08
N ALA A 107 -5.78 -0.63 4.30
CA ALA A 107 -5.60 0.59 3.53
C ALA A 107 -5.55 1.82 4.44
N TYR A 108 -4.58 2.66 4.18
CA TYR A 108 -4.29 3.84 4.97
C TYR A 108 -4.22 5.08 4.10
N LYS A 109 -4.64 6.21 4.66
CA LYS A 109 -4.53 7.54 4.06
C LYS A 109 -3.69 8.43 4.95
N THR A 110 -2.83 9.23 4.35
CA THR A 110 -2.17 10.37 4.99
C THR A 110 -2.63 11.68 4.34
N ASP A 111 -2.72 12.74 5.14
CA ASP A 111 -3.02 14.11 4.67
C ASP A 111 -1.85 15.08 4.96
N ASP A 112 -0.73 14.59 5.47
CA ASP A 112 0.34 15.39 6.06
C ASP A 112 1.76 14.90 5.71
N TYR A 113 1.92 14.37 4.49
CA TYR A 113 3.20 13.82 4.02
C TYR A 113 3.69 12.63 4.85
N GLY A 114 2.78 11.75 5.26
CA GLY A 114 3.10 10.54 6.00
C GLY A 114 3.51 10.74 7.45
N LYS A 115 3.30 11.92 8.05
CA LYS A 115 3.53 12.12 9.50
C LYS A 115 2.52 11.33 10.31
N THR A 116 1.28 11.30 9.84
CA THR A 116 0.19 10.49 10.40
C THR A 116 -0.53 9.71 9.31
N TRP A 117 -1.03 8.53 9.67
CA TRP A 117 -1.80 7.66 8.80
C TRP A 117 -3.08 7.22 9.49
N LYS A 118 -4.19 7.32 8.78
CA LYS A 118 -5.50 6.87 9.22
C LYS A 118 -5.90 5.63 8.43
N ASN A 119 -6.31 4.57 9.12
CA ASN A 119 -6.99 3.45 8.48
C ASN A 119 -8.33 3.95 7.89
N ILE A 120 -8.57 3.65 6.62
CA ILE A 120 -9.78 4.04 5.88
C ILE A 120 -10.66 2.84 5.52
N ILE A 121 -10.39 1.67 6.10
CA ILE A 121 -11.17 0.46 5.88
C ILE A 121 -11.85 0.04 7.19
N ASP A 122 -13.15 -0.24 7.13
CA ASP A 122 -13.84 -1.08 8.11
C ASP A 122 -13.85 -2.53 7.61
N LYS A 123 -13.25 -3.43 8.38
CA LYS A 123 -13.20 -4.87 8.09
C LYS A 123 -14.57 -5.56 8.02
N ASN A 124 -15.63 -4.89 8.49
CA ASN A 124 -17.00 -5.38 8.35
C ASN A 124 -17.61 -5.01 6.98
N GLU A 125 -17.04 -4.03 6.27
CA GLU A 125 -17.49 -3.59 4.95
C GLU A 125 -16.63 -4.16 3.82
N VAL A 126 -15.30 -4.21 4.05
CA VAL A 126 -14.32 -4.75 3.09
C VAL A 126 -13.75 -6.06 3.63
N THR A 127 -13.77 -7.09 2.82
CA THR A 127 -13.29 -8.44 3.16
C THR A 127 -12.22 -8.91 2.19
N GLY A 128 -11.31 -9.77 2.66
CA GLY A 128 -10.15 -10.24 1.91
C GLY A 128 -9.03 -9.21 1.84
N PHE A 129 -7.86 -9.63 1.42
CA PHE A 129 -6.71 -8.74 1.28
C PHE A 129 -6.91 -7.72 0.16
N VAL A 130 -6.20 -6.59 0.24
CA VAL A 130 -6.26 -5.49 -0.74
C VAL A 130 -4.93 -5.35 -1.45
N ARG A 131 -4.98 -5.03 -2.75
CA ARG A 131 -3.79 -4.89 -3.60
C ARG A 131 -3.67 -3.57 -4.32
N ASN A 132 -4.78 -2.87 -4.48
CA ASN A 132 -4.77 -1.60 -5.20
C ASN A 132 -5.72 -0.61 -4.55
N ILE A 133 -5.36 0.66 -4.61
CA ILE A 133 -6.22 1.78 -4.28
C ILE A 133 -5.94 2.90 -5.28
N GLN A 134 -7.00 3.55 -5.74
CA GLN A 134 -6.91 4.64 -6.70
C GLN A 134 -7.85 5.75 -6.26
N ASP A 135 -7.38 7.01 -6.20
CA ASP A 135 -8.31 8.13 -6.10
C ASP A 135 -8.76 8.59 -7.50
N ASP A 136 -9.97 9.09 -7.58
CA ASP A 136 -10.50 9.66 -8.82
C ASP A 136 -9.89 11.04 -9.05
N TYR A 137 -9.44 11.31 -10.28
CA TYR A 137 -8.76 12.57 -10.62
C TYR A 137 -9.67 13.80 -10.65
N VAL A 138 -11.01 13.62 -10.56
CA VAL A 138 -12.01 14.69 -10.54
C VAL A 138 -12.61 14.87 -9.15
N ASN A 139 -13.00 13.76 -8.50
CA ASN A 139 -13.71 13.77 -7.23
C ASN A 139 -12.82 13.23 -6.10
N PRO A 140 -12.32 14.09 -5.18
CA PRO A 140 -11.42 13.67 -4.11
C PRO A 140 -12.05 12.72 -3.07
N ASN A 141 -13.37 12.52 -3.13
CA ASN A 141 -14.07 11.61 -2.24
C ASN A 141 -14.35 10.24 -2.86
N LEU A 142 -14.12 10.10 -4.16
CA LEU A 142 -14.31 8.85 -4.88
C LEU A 142 -12.99 8.08 -4.90
N LEU A 143 -12.99 6.91 -4.27
CA LEU A 143 -11.86 6.00 -4.26
C LEU A 143 -12.31 4.62 -4.75
N PHE A 144 -11.40 3.93 -5.41
CA PHE A 144 -11.54 2.56 -5.89
C PHE A 144 -10.56 1.66 -5.16
N LEU A 145 -11.02 0.51 -4.68
CA LEU A 145 -10.21 -0.44 -3.92
C LEU A 145 -10.28 -1.83 -4.55
N GLY A 146 -9.18 -2.30 -5.07
CA GLY A 146 -9.02 -3.66 -5.58
C GLY A 146 -8.76 -4.63 -4.45
N THR A 147 -9.68 -5.60 -4.26
CA THR A 147 -9.60 -6.63 -3.24
C THR A 147 -9.51 -8.02 -3.84
N GLU A 148 -9.25 -9.03 -3.02
CA GLU A 148 -9.33 -10.45 -3.40
C GLU A 148 -10.65 -10.81 -4.12
N TRP A 149 -11.75 -10.16 -3.72
CA TRP A 149 -13.09 -10.47 -4.20
C TRP A 149 -13.64 -9.52 -5.28
N GLY A 150 -12.81 -8.61 -5.77
CA GLY A 150 -13.19 -7.66 -6.80
C GLY A 150 -13.01 -6.20 -6.38
N LEU A 151 -13.90 -5.33 -6.84
CA LEU A 151 -13.81 -3.88 -6.66
C LEU A 151 -14.76 -3.40 -5.56
N ASP A 152 -14.22 -2.68 -4.58
CA ASP A 152 -14.98 -1.88 -3.63
C ASP A 152 -14.81 -0.39 -3.95
N ILE A 153 -15.87 0.40 -3.79
CA ILE A 153 -15.85 1.85 -4.04
C ILE A 153 -16.35 2.61 -2.82
N THR A 154 -15.83 3.81 -2.66
CA THR A 154 -16.34 4.80 -1.71
C THR A 154 -16.57 6.13 -2.40
N VAL A 155 -17.58 6.89 -1.98
CA VAL A 155 -17.89 8.24 -2.48
C VAL A 155 -17.78 9.31 -1.41
N ASP A 156 -17.28 8.93 -0.24
CA ASP A 156 -17.14 9.77 0.96
C ASP A 156 -15.71 9.74 1.56
N GLY A 157 -14.72 9.46 0.71
CA GLY A 157 -13.30 9.48 1.07
C GLY A 157 -12.84 8.35 1.98
N GLY A 158 -13.51 7.20 1.92
CA GLY A 158 -13.16 6.01 2.68
C GLY A 158 -13.90 5.88 4.02
N SER A 159 -14.99 6.63 4.22
CA SER A 159 -15.81 6.50 5.42
C SER A 159 -16.76 5.31 5.35
N LYS A 160 -17.24 4.99 4.13
CA LYS A 160 -18.06 3.81 3.84
C LYS A 160 -17.66 3.20 2.51
N TRP A 161 -17.58 1.87 2.47
CA TRP A 161 -17.23 1.12 1.28
C TRP A 161 -18.42 0.29 0.81
N THR A 162 -18.53 0.13 -0.51
CA THR A 162 -19.58 -0.66 -1.14
C THR A 162 -18.99 -1.51 -2.25
N ARG A 163 -19.28 -2.82 -2.24
CA ARG A 163 -18.88 -3.74 -3.30
C ARG A 163 -19.57 -3.35 -4.61
N PHE A 164 -18.77 -3.15 -5.66
CA PHE A 164 -19.26 -2.90 -7.00
C PHE A 164 -19.41 -4.21 -7.75
N THR A 165 -20.68 -4.59 -8.01
CA THR A 165 -21.01 -5.89 -8.64
C THR A 165 -21.67 -5.74 -10.00
N ASN A 166 -21.94 -4.51 -10.45
CA ASN A 166 -22.67 -4.27 -11.69
C ASN A 166 -21.84 -4.61 -12.92
N ASN A 167 -22.25 -5.64 -13.67
CA ASN A 167 -21.55 -6.15 -14.86
C ASN A 167 -20.08 -6.53 -14.68
N MET A 168 -19.63 -6.74 -13.45
CA MET A 168 -18.31 -7.30 -13.16
C MET A 168 -18.47 -8.78 -12.83
N PRO A 169 -17.72 -9.67 -13.49
CA PRO A 169 -17.67 -11.05 -13.07
C PRO A 169 -17.01 -11.13 -11.68
N PRO A 170 -17.37 -12.13 -10.85
CA PRO A 170 -16.58 -12.42 -9.66
C PRO A 170 -15.17 -12.81 -10.09
N VAL A 171 -14.18 -12.30 -9.37
CA VAL A 171 -12.76 -12.54 -9.64
C VAL A 171 -12.32 -13.75 -8.83
#